data_32c6dfa0a9536b0a8290a8a0f01fe34e
#
_entry.id   32c6dfa0a9536b0a8290a8a0f01fe34e
#
_cell.length_a   1.000
_cell.length_b   1.000
_cell.length_c   1.000
_cell.angle_alpha   90.00
_cell.angle_beta   90.00
_cell.angle_gamma   90.00
#
_symmetry.space_group_name_H-M   'P 1'
#
loop_
_entity.id
_entity.type
_entity.pdbx_description
1 polymer ?
#
loop_
_entity_poly.entity_id
_entity_poly.type
_entity_poly.pdbx_seq_one_letter_code
_entity_poly.pdbx_strand_id
1 'polypeptide(L)'
;MLTFTRLNIQGFCSIDSFSLQLNQDCTVLIKAPNGFGKSTLLNALVWALYGKNIKGVSEVNTWKEYQPKDYKGTMVEVFFQKNQDSYKVIRCQKFKDYLEDCAKGNDRLIIIKNAEIINIKGKNELQNAINKELGLSYLLFMNSIMFGQGIKRLIQESNSDKKKLFEEVFDLEYLNLAKGIANQDKAVILNEINQLESESLSLKKELEANKEAYFDLRSREKSFKKDLREKSRKLKEERKDLTALLIAKQKHISDEVDVAIEQKVKNQTKAVQEIKNRIKINKETLSTPLNELVDESIELIKNKQYKKALKMLTPISKAFKEREELQSLYEESVERLDELEFNCSKYKTLVKECSDIASDLADIDQEIKDLKNQKLKVMSTKYKERLKKIRKDLSKVDEDYHNRELELENYNWLINDPLGNNGIKAYLFDSSLHLLNRTLASYSEVLGFRIEFNIDLNSTRKDFVTLIERDNHIIDYDELSGGEKQVCNLCMAFAMHEALTASKGINLAFLDEVFESLSSDNIELVINLIKHIFNGKSLFLITHHDSLPLSNTKILQVEKIKGLSYYKPL
;
A
#
# COMPACT_ATOMS: atom_id res chain seq x y z
N MET A 1 15.58 -14.08 1.66
CA MET A 1 15.67 -15.11 2.72
C MET A 1 16.12 -14.44 4.00
N LEU A 2 15.43 -14.70 5.11
CA LEU A 2 15.75 -14.16 6.44
C LEU A 2 16.16 -15.32 7.35
N THR A 3 17.41 -15.33 7.79
CA THR A 3 17.99 -16.43 8.59
C THR A 3 18.50 -15.89 9.90
N PHE A 4 17.88 -16.30 11.01
CA PHE A 4 18.41 -16.03 12.33
C PHE A 4 19.57 -16.99 12.64
N THR A 5 20.69 -16.45 13.09
CA THR A 5 21.91 -17.23 13.27
C THR A 5 22.28 -17.44 14.73
N ARG A 6 22.19 -16.42 15.57
CA ARG A 6 22.62 -16.50 16.97
C ARG A 6 21.89 -15.51 17.87
N LEU A 7 21.68 -15.92 19.11
CA LEU A 7 21.18 -15.12 20.21
C LEU A 7 22.21 -15.14 21.37
N ASN A 8 22.71 -13.98 21.77
CA ASN A 8 23.54 -13.84 22.96
C ASN A 8 22.74 -13.08 24.02
N ILE A 9 22.78 -13.58 25.22
CA ILE A 9 22.08 -13.04 26.40
C ILE A 9 23.08 -12.80 27.51
N GLN A 10 23.00 -11.63 28.12
CA GLN A 10 23.75 -11.28 29.31
C GLN A 10 22.86 -10.57 30.31
N GLY A 11 22.73 -11.09 31.50
CA GLY A 11 22.00 -10.50 32.62
C GLY A 11 20.50 -10.30 32.38
N PHE A 12 19.84 -11.22 31.66
CA PHE A 12 18.41 -11.13 31.38
C PHE A 12 17.59 -12.05 32.31
N CYS A 13 16.81 -11.48 33.21
CA CYS A 13 16.00 -12.20 34.20
C CYS A 13 16.84 -13.19 35.02
N SER A 14 16.62 -14.50 34.81
CA SER A 14 17.38 -15.55 35.47
C SER A 14 18.60 -16.04 34.68
N ILE A 15 18.86 -15.49 33.51
CA ILE A 15 20.00 -15.88 32.66
C ILE A 15 21.15 -14.90 32.90
N ASP A 16 22.23 -15.39 33.44
CA ASP A 16 23.46 -14.60 33.65
C ASP A 16 24.19 -14.39 32.33
N SER A 17 24.60 -15.46 31.68
CA SER A 17 25.21 -15.41 30.36
C SER A 17 24.88 -16.67 29.57
N PHE A 18 24.41 -16.51 28.33
CA PHE A 18 24.13 -17.64 27.46
C PHE A 18 24.21 -17.24 25.98
N SER A 19 24.75 -18.15 25.16
CA SER A 19 24.77 -18.00 23.69
C SER A 19 24.08 -19.19 23.04
N LEU A 20 23.10 -18.93 22.17
CA LEU A 20 22.35 -19.95 21.46
C LEU A 20 22.52 -19.77 19.95
N GLN A 21 22.89 -20.85 19.27
CA GLN A 21 22.85 -20.93 17.82
C GLN A 21 21.39 -21.16 17.39
N LEU A 22 20.89 -20.32 16.50
CA LEU A 22 19.50 -20.35 16.04
C LEU A 22 19.33 -21.08 14.68
N ASN A 23 20.39 -21.26 13.91
CA ASN A 23 20.42 -21.96 12.62
C ASN A 23 20.99 -23.38 12.79
N GLN A 24 20.21 -24.27 13.40
CA GLN A 24 20.68 -25.63 13.72
C GLN A 24 20.18 -26.70 12.75
N ASP A 25 19.19 -26.35 11.88
CA ASP A 25 18.54 -27.23 10.91
C ASP A 25 18.06 -28.57 11.54
N CYS A 26 17.68 -28.51 12.82
CA CYS A 26 17.18 -29.64 13.59
C CYS A 26 16.21 -29.16 14.67
N THR A 27 15.54 -30.12 15.32
CA THR A 27 14.73 -29.82 16.51
C THR A 27 15.62 -29.75 17.76
N VAL A 28 15.52 -28.65 18.48
CA VAL A 28 16.17 -28.46 19.79
C VAL A 28 15.09 -28.54 20.86
N LEU A 29 15.16 -29.60 21.69
CA LEU A 29 14.22 -29.84 22.75
C LEU A 29 14.76 -29.18 24.04
N ILE A 30 14.06 -28.17 24.54
CA ILE A 30 14.43 -27.45 25.77
C ILE A 30 13.68 -28.09 26.95
N LYS A 31 14.42 -28.80 27.81
CA LYS A 31 13.86 -29.54 28.94
C LYS A 31 14.22 -28.88 30.26
N ALA A 32 13.23 -28.64 31.10
CA ALA A 32 13.39 -28.24 32.48
C ALA A 32 12.05 -28.29 33.23
N PRO A 33 12.05 -28.36 34.56
CA PRO A 33 10.88 -28.10 35.39
C PRO A 33 10.33 -26.66 35.20
N ASN A 34 9.09 -26.43 35.65
CA ASN A 34 8.48 -25.10 35.58
C ASN A 34 9.27 -24.09 36.45
N GLY A 35 9.36 -22.84 35.95
CA GLY A 35 10.07 -21.76 36.62
C GLY A 35 11.60 -21.78 36.49
N PHE A 36 12.17 -22.69 35.68
CA PHE A 36 13.61 -22.78 35.45
C PHE A 36 14.13 -21.84 34.34
N GLY A 37 13.29 -21.08 33.69
CA GLY A 37 13.70 -20.07 32.72
C GLY A 37 13.56 -20.49 31.24
N LYS A 38 12.81 -21.56 30.94
CA LYS A 38 12.55 -21.99 29.55
C LYS A 38 11.99 -20.84 28.68
N SER A 39 10.88 -20.24 29.09
CA SER A 39 10.26 -19.12 28.38
C SER A 39 11.02 -17.79 28.51
N THR A 40 11.99 -17.71 29.45
CA THR A 40 12.88 -16.55 29.61
C THR A 40 13.75 -16.36 28.37
N LEU A 41 14.21 -17.46 27.76
CA LEU A 41 14.96 -17.45 26.51
C LEU A 41 14.17 -16.79 25.37
N LEU A 42 12.90 -17.17 25.25
CA LEU A 42 12.00 -16.60 24.24
C LEU A 42 11.72 -15.11 24.48
N ASN A 43 11.52 -14.76 25.75
CA ASN A 43 11.35 -13.36 26.16
C ASN A 43 12.57 -12.51 25.82
N ALA A 44 13.79 -13.04 25.97
CA ALA A 44 15.02 -12.33 25.65
C ALA A 44 15.09 -12.00 24.14
N LEU A 45 14.78 -12.97 23.29
CA LEU A 45 14.76 -12.78 21.82
C LEU A 45 13.73 -11.70 21.40
N VAL A 46 12.49 -11.84 21.88
CA VAL A 46 11.41 -10.91 21.55
C VAL A 46 11.71 -9.51 22.09
N TRP A 47 12.24 -9.43 23.32
CA TRP A 47 12.62 -8.14 23.90
C TRP A 47 13.74 -7.46 23.11
N ALA A 48 14.74 -8.21 22.67
CA ALA A 48 15.84 -7.64 21.88
C ALA A 48 15.34 -7.03 20.58
N LEU A 49 14.46 -7.74 19.87
CA LEU A 49 13.94 -7.29 18.57
C LEU A 49 12.89 -6.16 18.69
N TYR A 50 11.96 -6.28 19.65
CA TYR A 50 10.75 -5.42 19.68
C TYR A 50 10.62 -4.56 20.95
N GLY A 51 11.46 -4.77 21.96
CA GLY A 51 11.33 -4.08 23.25
C GLY A 51 10.11 -4.52 24.07
N LYS A 52 9.48 -5.65 23.72
CA LYS A 52 8.31 -6.23 24.37
C LYS A 52 8.61 -7.66 24.81
N ASN A 53 7.83 -8.17 25.75
CA ASN A 53 7.85 -9.60 26.05
C ASN A 53 6.88 -10.37 25.14
N ILE A 54 6.84 -11.71 25.27
CA ILE A 54 5.93 -12.59 24.50
C ILE A 54 4.45 -12.31 24.74
N LYS A 55 4.08 -11.61 25.83
CA LYS A 55 2.71 -11.18 26.15
C LYS A 55 2.39 -9.75 25.68
N GLY A 56 3.29 -9.09 24.95
CA GLY A 56 3.10 -7.74 24.41
C GLY A 56 3.37 -6.60 25.39
N VAL A 57 3.83 -6.89 26.60
CA VAL A 57 4.13 -5.86 27.60
C VAL A 57 5.42 -5.14 27.24
N SER A 58 5.38 -3.81 27.12
CA SER A 58 6.53 -2.98 26.74
C SER A 58 7.45 -2.67 27.91
N GLU A 59 6.92 -2.60 29.12
CA GLU A 59 7.74 -2.45 30.35
C GLU A 59 8.22 -3.81 30.81
N VAL A 60 9.31 -4.29 30.21
CA VAL A 60 9.90 -5.58 30.55
C VAL A 60 10.88 -5.40 31.68
N ASN A 61 10.59 -6.01 32.81
CA ASN A 61 11.57 -6.13 33.89
C ASN A 61 12.62 -7.19 33.49
N THR A 62 13.78 -6.73 33.05
CA THR A 62 14.85 -7.58 32.51
C THR A 62 15.74 -8.19 33.58
N TRP A 63 15.53 -7.83 34.84
CA TRP A 63 16.25 -8.40 35.98
C TRP A 63 15.28 -8.74 37.10
N LYS A 64 15.65 -9.71 37.92
CA LYS A 64 14.88 -10.19 39.09
C LYS A 64 15.77 -10.29 40.32
N GLU A 65 15.18 -10.76 41.40
CA GLU A 65 15.79 -10.90 42.73
C GLU A 65 17.09 -11.73 42.78
N TYR A 66 17.39 -12.48 41.72
CA TYR A 66 18.54 -13.37 41.62
C TYR A 66 19.75 -12.77 40.92
N GLN A 67 19.90 -11.46 40.91
CA GLN A 67 21.05 -10.83 40.28
C GLN A 67 22.36 -11.30 40.91
N PRO A 68 23.37 -11.72 40.11
CA PRO A 68 24.70 -11.98 40.62
C PRO A 68 25.31 -10.71 41.23
N LYS A 69 26.26 -10.87 42.15
CA LYS A 69 26.93 -9.74 42.83
C LYS A 69 27.65 -8.79 41.85
N ASP A 70 28.09 -9.32 40.72
CA ASP A 70 28.80 -8.65 39.65
C ASP A 70 27.89 -8.27 38.47
N TYR A 71 26.57 -8.20 38.71
CA TYR A 71 25.59 -7.85 37.67
C TYR A 71 25.90 -6.48 37.05
N LYS A 72 26.17 -6.49 35.75
CA LYS A 72 26.53 -5.31 34.93
C LYS A 72 25.39 -4.69 34.18
N GLY A 73 24.18 -5.19 34.34
CA GLY A 73 23.00 -4.82 33.55
C GLY A 73 22.62 -5.90 32.55
N THR A 74 21.63 -5.61 31.77
CA THR A 74 21.10 -6.53 30.75
C THR A 74 21.56 -6.14 29.36
N MET A 75 22.06 -7.10 28.60
CA MET A 75 22.34 -6.96 27.17
C MET A 75 21.86 -8.22 26.45
N VAL A 76 21.11 -8.01 25.33
CA VAL A 76 20.73 -9.11 24.45
C VAL A 76 21.09 -8.72 23.02
N GLU A 77 21.77 -9.62 22.33
CA GLU A 77 22.18 -9.46 20.95
C GLU A 77 21.51 -10.54 20.09
N VAL A 78 20.93 -10.12 18.97
CA VAL A 78 20.34 -11.01 17.98
C VAL A 78 21.06 -10.82 16.64
N PHE A 79 21.53 -11.91 16.08
CA PHE A 79 22.20 -11.93 14.78
C PHE A 79 21.30 -12.59 13.75
N PHE A 80 21.17 -11.95 12.61
CA PHE A 80 20.44 -12.51 11.49
C PHE A 80 21.05 -12.07 10.15
N GLN A 81 20.72 -12.79 9.11
CA GLN A 81 21.09 -12.49 7.73
C GLN A 81 19.81 -12.26 6.94
N LYS A 82 19.80 -11.25 6.08
CA LYS A 82 18.72 -10.99 5.13
C LYS A 82 19.31 -10.84 3.73
N ASN A 83 19.05 -11.79 2.88
CA ASN A 83 19.68 -11.94 1.57
C ASN A 83 21.21 -12.06 1.71
N GLN A 84 21.96 -11.04 1.28
CA GLN A 84 23.43 -11.01 1.37
C GLN A 84 23.93 -10.16 2.56
N ASP A 85 23.04 -9.43 3.22
CA ASP A 85 23.41 -8.54 4.32
C ASP A 85 23.37 -9.27 5.67
N SER A 86 24.36 -8.99 6.52
CA SER A 86 24.44 -9.45 7.90
C SER A 86 23.97 -8.34 8.85
N TYR A 87 23.18 -8.71 9.84
CA TYR A 87 22.62 -7.78 10.82
C TYR A 87 22.89 -8.25 12.25
N LYS A 88 23.07 -7.28 13.12
CA LYS A 88 23.16 -7.48 14.57
C LYS A 88 22.32 -6.43 15.26
N VAL A 89 21.34 -6.85 16.04
CA VAL A 89 20.54 -5.97 16.91
C VAL A 89 21.01 -6.15 18.35
N ILE A 90 21.32 -5.07 19.04
CA ILE A 90 21.74 -5.04 20.44
C ILE A 90 20.74 -4.20 21.21
N ARG A 91 20.14 -4.77 22.26
CA ARG A 91 19.31 -4.03 23.20
C ARG A 91 19.88 -4.18 24.61
N CYS A 92 20.07 -3.03 25.25
CA CYS A 92 20.60 -2.95 26.60
C CYS A 92 19.62 -2.26 27.54
N GLN A 93 19.59 -2.69 28.80
CA GLN A 93 18.95 -2.00 29.92
C GLN A 93 19.86 -1.99 31.14
N LYS A 94 20.15 -0.79 31.64
CA LYS A 94 21.06 -0.57 32.78
C LYS A 94 22.44 -1.23 32.61
N PHE A 95 22.90 -1.40 31.39
CA PHE A 95 24.16 -2.05 31.08
C PHE A 95 25.34 -1.10 31.29
N LYS A 96 26.27 -1.48 32.16
CA LYS A 96 27.35 -0.60 32.63
C LYS A 96 28.64 -0.74 31.82
N ASP A 97 28.86 -1.88 31.19
CA ASP A 97 30.09 -2.11 30.44
C ASP A 97 30.08 -1.29 29.12
N TYR A 98 31.30 -0.95 28.71
CA TYR A 98 31.53 -0.27 27.45
C TYR A 98 31.22 -1.23 26.29
N LEU A 99 30.46 -0.73 25.33
CA LEU A 99 30.27 -1.35 24.02
C LEU A 99 31.00 -0.45 23.05
N GLU A 100 32.01 -0.98 22.36
CA GLU A 100 32.70 -0.25 21.28
C GLU A 100 31.66 0.31 20.30
N ASP A 101 31.85 1.56 19.88
CA ASP A 101 31.05 2.27 18.90
C ASP A 101 29.61 2.66 19.30
N CYS A 102 29.27 2.68 20.58
CA CYS A 102 27.89 2.94 21.01
C CYS A 102 27.67 4.28 21.71
N ALA A 103 26.45 4.82 21.50
CA ALA A 103 25.98 6.03 22.17
C ALA A 103 26.09 5.91 23.71
N LYS A 104 26.37 7.03 24.39
CA LYS A 104 26.43 7.12 25.83
C LYS A 104 25.05 6.82 26.45
N GLY A 105 25.01 6.01 27.48
CA GLY A 105 23.80 5.70 28.24
C GLY A 105 23.71 4.24 28.67
N ASN A 106 22.87 3.97 29.69
CA ASN A 106 22.71 2.63 30.22
C ASN A 106 21.65 1.81 29.47
N ASP A 107 20.68 2.49 28.83
CA ASP A 107 19.61 1.88 28.05
C ASP A 107 19.84 2.22 26.57
N ARG A 108 20.24 1.23 25.79
CA ARG A 108 20.68 1.41 24.39
C ARG A 108 19.98 0.45 23.47
N LEU A 109 19.69 0.92 22.27
CA LEU A 109 19.24 0.13 21.14
C LEU A 109 20.14 0.43 19.95
N ILE A 110 20.66 -0.60 19.32
CA ILE A 110 21.64 -0.47 18.24
C ILE A 110 21.30 -1.50 17.18
N ILE A 111 21.40 -1.09 15.92
CA ILE A 111 21.37 -1.99 14.77
C ILE A 111 22.66 -1.80 13.96
N ILE A 112 23.30 -2.89 13.65
CA ILE A 112 24.53 -2.96 12.84
C ILE A 112 24.20 -3.74 11.58
N LYS A 113 24.55 -3.19 10.44
CA LYS A 113 24.42 -3.82 9.12
C LYS A 113 25.81 -3.93 8.49
N ASN A 114 26.24 -5.13 8.12
CA ASN A 114 27.53 -5.38 7.47
C ASN A 114 28.71 -4.73 8.22
N ALA A 115 28.71 -4.87 9.55
CA ALA A 115 29.65 -4.27 10.50
C ALA A 115 29.57 -2.73 10.63
N GLU A 116 28.62 -2.05 10.00
CA GLU A 116 28.41 -0.62 10.15
C GLU A 116 27.17 -0.32 11.00
N ILE A 117 27.28 0.66 11.93
CA ILE A 117 26.16 1.06 12.77
C ILE A 117 25.21 1.94 11.96
N ILE A 118 23.93 1.58 11.95
CA ILE A 118 22.87 2.41 11.39
C ILE A 118 22.59 3.55 12.37
N ASN A 119 23.07 4.75 12.02
CA ASN A 119 22.98 5.92 12.87
C ASN A 119 21.65 6.66 12.68
N ILE A 120 20.68 6.38 13.54
CA ILE A 120 19.37 7.03 13.57
C ILE A 120 19.14 7.67 14.94
N LYS A 121 18.72 8.93 14.95
CA LYS A 121 18.38 9.64 16.17
C LYS A 121 16.96 9.29 16.62
N GLY A 122 16.82 8.87 17.87
CA GLY A 122 15.53 8.54 18.48
C GLY A 122 15.30 7.02 18.62
N LYS A 123 14.81 6.62 19.81
CA LYS A 123 14.59 5.18 20.12
C LYS A 123 13.46 4.58 19.30
N ASN A 124 12.41 5.39 19.02
CA ASN A 124 11.26 4.93 18.26
C ASN A 124 11.62 4.79 16.77
N GLU A 125 12.34 5.76 16.22
CA GLU A 125 12.81 5.74 14.84
C GLU A 125 13.77 4.58 14.59
N LEU A 126 14.63 4.30 15.58
CA LEU A 126 15.53 3.14 15.52
C LEU A 126 14.76 1.82 15.60
N GLN A 127 13.73 1.74 16.45
CA GLN A 127 12.84 0.57 16.47
C GLN A 127 12.11 0.36 15.15
N ASN A 128 11.63 1.43 14.53
CA ASN A 128 11.01 1.37 13.21
C ASN A 128 12.00 0.90 12.14
N ALA A 129 13.26 1.36 12.22
CA ALA A 129 14.31 0.88 11.31
C ALA A 129 14.59 -0.62 11.50
N ILE A 130 14.66 -1.11 12.75
CA ILE A 130 14.81 -2.55 13.04
C ILE A 130 13.65 -3.34 12.42
N ASN A 131 12.41 -2.91 12.65
CA ASN A 131 11.22 -3.58 12.08
C ASN A 131 11.27 -3.61 10.54
N LYS A 132 11.69 -2.51 9.92
CA LYS A 132 11.82 -2.40 8.46
C LYS A 132 12.94 -3.30 7.92
N GLU A 133 14.11 -3.29 8.53
CA GLU A 133 15.23 -4.13 8.11
C GLU A 133 14.93 -5.62 8.34
N LEU A 134 14.32 -5.96 9.47
CA LEU A 134 13.85 -7.31 9.75
C LEU A 134 12.73 -7.74 8.78
N GLY A 135 11.84 -6.82 8.43
CA GLY A 135 10.66 -7.08 7.61
C GLY A 135 9.60 -7.92 8.32
N LEU A 136 9.59 -7.89 9.65
CA LEU A 136 8.64 -8.60 10.51
C LEU A 136 8.17 -7.68 11.63
N SER A 137 6.88 -7.40 11.70
CA SER A 137 6.28 -6.75 12.86
C SER A 137 6.27 -7.69 14.08
N TYR A 138 6.12 -7.11 15.28
CA TYR A 138 5.92 -7.89 16.50
C TYR A 138 4.74 -8.86 16.35
N LEU A 139 3.62 -8.40 15.80
CA LEU A 139 2.41 -9.19 15.65
C LEU A 139 2.62 -10.38 14.70
N LEU A 140 3.30 -10.15 13.57
CA LEU A 140 3.63 -11.21 12.62
C LEU A 140 4.60 -12.22 13.24
N PHE A 141 5.64 -11.76 13.90
CA PHE A 141 6.61 -12.63 14.58
C PHE A 141 5.93 -13.55 15.61
N MET A 142 5.00 -12.98 16.42
CA MET A 142 4.27 -13.73 17.44
C MET A 142 3.23 -14.71 16.87
N ASN A 143 2.71 -14.46 15.66
CA ASN A 143 1.69 -15.32 15.05
C ASN A 143 2.24 -16.35 14.05
N SER A 144 3.54 -16.26 13.70
CA SER A 144 4.13 -17.15 12.69
C SER A 144 5.44 -17.83 13.13
N ILE A 145 6.14 -17.32 14.14
CA ILE A 145 7.42 -17.87 14.60
C ILE A 145 7.35 -18.33 16.06
N MET A 146 6.55 -17.65 16.88
CA MET A 146 6.37 -17.98 18.30
C MET A 146 5.02 -18.65 18.52
N PHE A 147 5.05 -19.88 19.03
CA PHE A 147 3.85 -20.66 19.35
C PHE A 147 3.88 -21.01 20.83
N GLY A 148 2.84 -20.69 21.61
CA GLY A 148 2.83 -20.99 23.03
C GLY A 148 1.60 -20.48 23.77
N GLN A 149 1.52 -20.79 25.06
CA GLN A 149 0.42 -20.35 25.91
C GLN A 149 0.45 -18.83 26.17
N GLY A 150 -0.73 -18.23 26.25
CA GLY A 150 -0.90 -16.81 26.58
C GLY A 150 -0.46 -15.84 25.50
N ILE A 151 -0.14 -16.32 24.30
CA ILE A 151 0.06 -15.48 23.11
C ILE A 151 -1.30 -15.27 22.44
N LYS A 152 -1.70 -14.00 22.29
CA LYS A 152 -2.91 -13.65 21.58
C LYS A 152 -2.78 -14.06 20.11
N ARG A 153 -3.71 -14.85 19.63
CA ARG A 153 -3.64 -15.46 18.31
C ARG A 153 -4.43 -14.67 17.27
N LEU A 154 -4.07 -14.88 16.02
CA LEU A 154 -4.68 -14.21 14.87
C LEU A 154 -6.22 -14.17 14.92
N ILE A 155 -6.86 -15.27 15.31
CA ILE A 155 -8.31 -15.34 15.40
C ILE A 155 -8.90 -14.35 16.41
N GLN A 156 -8.17 -14.06 17.47
CA GLN A 156 -8.57 -13.15 18.56
C GLN A 156 -8.17 -11.69 18.29
N GLU A 157 -7.41 -11.44 17.22
CA GLU A 157 -7.01 -10.09 16.85
C GLU A 157 -8.17 -9.29 16.23
N SER A 158 -8.08 -7.97 16.31
CA SER A 158 -9.04 -7.09 15.64
C SER A 158 -8.99 -7.28 14.11
N ASN A 159 -10.10 -7.03 13.41
CA ASN A 159 -10.14 -7.10 11.95
C ASN A 159 -9.06 -6.21 11.29
N SER A 160 -8.78 -5.04 11.89
CA SER A 160 -7.70 -4.16 11.43
C SER A 160 -6.32 -4.80 11.56
N ASP A 161 -6.07 -5.51 12.66
CA ASP A 161 -4.77 -6.14 12.89
C ASP A 161 -4.62 -7.41 12.07
N LYS A 162 -5.70 -8.20 11.89
CA LYS A 162 -5.73 -9.32 10.94
C LYS A 162 -5.35 -8.87 9.54
N LYS A 163 -5.98 -7.78 9.06
CA LYS A 163 -5.70 -7.22 7.74
C LYS A 163 -4.24 -6.79 7.59
N LYS A 164 -3.70 -6.05 8.56
CA LYS A 164 -2.27 -5.65 8.57
C LYS A 164 -1.34 -6.84 8.52
N LEU A 165 -1.64 -7.87 9.29
CA LEU A 165 -0.84 -9.08 9.37
C LEU A 165 -0.77 -9.79 8.01
N PHE A 166 -1.90 -9.95 7.34
CA PHE A 166 -1.95 -10.53 5.99
C PHE A 166 -1.24 -9.66 4.95
N GLU A 167 -1.41 -8.32 5.02
CA GLU A 167 -0.70 -7.39 4.15
C GLU A 167 0.82 -7.56 4.29
N GLU A 168 1.30 -7.76 5.49
CA GLU A 168 2.71 -7.97 5.80
C GLU A 168 3.21 -9.35 5.34
N VAL A 169 2.44 -10.42 5.57
CA VAL A 169 2.77 -11.80 5.12
C VAL A 169 2.90 -11.88 3.61
N PHE A 170 1.96 -11.27 2.90
CA PHE A 170 1.91 -11.29 1.45
C PHE A 170 2.69 -10.14 0.78
N ASP A 171 3.43 -9.38 1.60
CA ASP A 171 4.28 -8.27 1.14
C ASP A 171 3.53 -7.21 0.33
N LEU A 172 2.29 -6.90 0.73
CA LEU A 172 1.42 -5.94 0.04
C LEU A 172 1.65 -4.48 0.48
N GLU A 173 2.60 -4.24 1.38
CA GLU A 173 2.89 -2.89 1.92
C GLU A 173 3.36 -1.91 0.84
N TYR A 174 3.99 -2.41 -0.25
CA TYR A 174 4.43 -1.56 -1.35
C TYR A 174 3.27 -0.82 -2.04
N LEU A 175 2.05 -1.38 -2.01
CA LEU A 175 0.86 -0.70 -2.52
C LEU A 175 0.46 0.50 -1.66
N ASN A 176 0.67 0.41 -0.34
CA ASN A 176 0.46 1.56 0.56
C ASN A 176 1.50 2.65 0.30
N LEU A 177 2.76 2.27 0.04
CA LEU A 177 3.82 3.21 -0.35
C LEU A 177 3.50 3.86 -1.70
N ALA A 178 3.08 3.09 -2.69
CA ALA A 178 2.66 3.61 -4.00
C ALA A 178 1.50 4.60 -3.87
N LYS A 179 0.49 4.29 -3.04
CA LYS A 179 -0.60 5.20 -2.72
C LYS A 179 -0.11 6.48 -2.01
N GLY A 180 0.86 6.34 -1.11
CA GLY A 180 1.50 7.47 -0.43
C GLY A 180 2.19 8.41 -1.40
N ILE A 181 2.97 7.88 -2.34
CA ILE A 181 3.65 8.64 -3.39
C ILE A 181 2.61 9.34 -4.28
N ALA A 182 1.61 8.60 -4.77
CA ALA A 182 0.54 9.16 -5.60
C ALA A 182 -0.22 10.31 -4.91
N ASN A 183 -0.43 10.23 -3.59
CA ASN A 183 -1.02 11.34 -2.83
C ASN A 183 -0.09 12.55 -2.71
N GLN A 184 1.21 12.35 -2.60
CA GLN A 184 2.19 13.44 -2.60
C GLN A 184 2.23 14.14 -3.96
N ASP A 185 2.29 13.38 -5.05
CA ASP A 185 2.28 13.92 -6.42
C ASP A 185 0.97 14.68 -6.70
N LYS A 186 -0.17 14.12 -6.30
CA LYS A 186 -1.47 14.80 -6.36
C LYS A 186 -1.46 16.15 -5.63
N ALA A 187 -0.82 16.23 -4.46
CA ALA A 187 -0.74 17.48 -3.71
C ALA A 187 0.11 18.54 -4.43
N VAL A 188 1.17 18.12 -5.14
CA VAL A 188 1.98 19.02 -5.97
C VAL A 188 1.14 19.56 -7.13
N ILE A 189 0.43 18.69 -7.85
CA ILE A 189 -0.44 19.08 -8.98
C ILE A 189 -1.53 20.03 -8.53
N LEU A 190 -2.16 19.79 -7.38
CA LEU A 190 -3.15 20.70 -6.80
C LEU A 190 -2.58 22.10 -6.55
N ASN A 191 -1.35 22.17 -6.04
CA ASN A 191 -0.68 23.47 -5.84
C ASN A 191 -0.40 24.19 -7.17
N GLU A 192 0.02 23.45 -8.20
CA GLU A 192 0.23 24.00 -9.54
C GLU A 192 -1.07 24.51 -10.18
N ILE A 193 -2.18 23.76 -10.04
CA ILE A 193 -3.51 24.18 -10.47
C ILE A 193 -3.91 25.50 -9.79
N ASN A 194 -3.74 25.62 -8.47
CA ASN A 194 -4.07 26.84 -7.73
C ASN A 194 -3.22 28.04 -8.20
N GLN A 195 -1.95 27.80 -8.54
CA GLN A 195 -1.07 28.85 -9.09
C GLN A 195 -1.54 29.29 -10.48
N LEU A 196 -1.84 28.35 -11.37
CA LEU A 196 -2.35 28.65 -12.73
C LEU A 196 -3.70 29.37 -12.69
N GLU A 197 -4.60 28.97 -11.76
CA GLU A 197 -5.87 29.66 -11.55
C GLU A 197 -5.67 31.12 -11.11
N SER A 198 -4.77 31.35 -10.18
CA SER A 198 -4.39 32.69 -9.72
C SER A 198 -3.80 33.54 -10.86
N GLU A 199 -2.92 32.94 -11.68
CA GLU A 199 -2.32 33.59 -12.84
C GLU A 199 -3.37 33.92 -13.92
N SER A 200 -4.25 32.97 -14.25
CA SER A 200 -5.38 33.18 -15.18
C SER A 200 -6.27 34.34 -14.70
N LEU A 201 -6.62 34.36 -13.42
CA LEU A 201 -7.41 35.45 -12.83
C LEU A 201 -6.69 36.81 -12.92
N SER A 202 -5.39 36.84 -12.70
CA SER A 202 -4.58 38.05 -12.82
C SER A 202 -4.55 38.57 -14.26
N LEU A 203 -4.30 37.67 -15.21
CA LEU A 203 -4.29 38.01 -16.64
C LEU A 203 -5.67 38.45 -17.14
N LYS A 204 -6.77 37.85 -16.66
CA LYS A 204 -8.14 38.29 -16.95
C LYS A 204 -8.40 39.70 -16.44
N LYS A 205 -7.96 40.04 -15.23
CA LYS A 205 -8.05 41.42 -14.70
C LYS A 205 -7.22 42.40 -15.49
N GLU A 206 -5.99 42.04 -15.86
CA GLU A 206 -5.13 42.89 -16.71
C GLU A 206 -5.74 43.11 -18.10
N LEU A 207 -6.36 42.05 -18.67
CA LEU A 207 -7.07 42.14 -19.96
C LEU A 207 -8.22 43.14 -19.88
N GLU A 208 -9.05 43.07 -18.84
CA GLU A 208 -10.17 44.01 -18.67
C GLU A 208 -9.70 45.45 -18.44
N ALA A 209 -8.72 45.65 -17.56
CA ALA A 209 -8.16 46.99 -17.33
C ALA A 209 -7.57 47.61 -18.61
N ASN A 210 -6.87 46.85 -19.43
CA ASN A 210 -6.34 47.32 -20.71
C ASN A 210 -7.45 47.57 -21.75
N LYS A 211 -8.55 46.80 -21.73
CA LYS A 211 -9.74 47.05 -22.51
C LYS A 211 -10.40 48.40 -22.13
N GLU A 212 -10.60 48.60 -20.83
CA GLU A 212 -11.19 49.85 -20.31
C GLU A 212 -10.36 51.06 -20.69
N ALA A 213 -9.03 51.00 -20.46
CA ALA A 213 -8.11 52.09 -20.83
C ALA A 213 -8.15 52.37 -22.36
N TYR A 214 -8.25 51.32 -23.15
CA TYR A 214 -8.41 51.43 -24.61
C TYR A 214 -9.73 52.12 -24.98
N PHE A 215 -10.83 51.77 -24.31
CA PHE A 215 -12.14 52.38 -24.53
C PHE A 215 -12.18 53.85 -24.08
N ASP A 216 -11.52 54.18 -22.96
CA ASP A 216 -11.45 55.57 -22.44
C ASP A 216 -10.66 56.49 -23.38
N LEU A 217 -9.52 56.03 -23.90
CA LEU A 217 -8.77 56.75 -24.94
C LEU A 217 -9.65 57.01 -26.18
N ARG A 218 -10.44 56.04 -26.53
CA ARG A 218 -11.37 56.13 -27.67
C ARG A 218 -12.51 57.13 -27.44
N SER A 219 -12.99 57.24 -26.19
CA SER A 219 -14.07 58.17 -25.87
C SER A 219 -13.61 59.63 -25.96
N ARG A 220 -12.36 59.91 -25.50
CA ARG A 220 -11.74 61.21 -25.61
C ARG A 220 -11.48 61.67 -27.07
N GLU A 221 -11.24 60.75 -27.98
CA GLU A 221 -11.10 61.06 -29.41
C GLU A 221 -12.40 61.48 -30.08
N LYS A 222 -13.53 60.93 -29.65
CA LYS A 222 -14.84 61.23 -30.23
C LYS A 222 -15.24 62.70 -30.09
N SER A 223 -14.75 63.36 -29.03
CA SER A 223 -15.06 64.78 -28.80
C SER A 223 -14.30 65.74 -29.72
N PHE A 224 -13.23 65.24 -30.39
CA PHE A 224 -12.33 66.14 -31.15
C PHE A 224 -12.59 66.23 -32.64
N LYS A 225 -13.49 65.45 -33.21
CA LYS A 225 -13.63 65.42 -34.69
C LYS A 225 -15.06 65.40 -35.19
N LYS A 226 -15.64 66.56 -35.36
CA LYS A 226 -16.92 66.79 -36.09
C LYS A 226 -16.81 66.66 -37.61
N ASP A 227 -15.59 66.82 -38.18
CA ASP A 227 -15.44 66.98 -39.66
C ASP A 227 -15.19 65.70 -40.46
N LEU A 228 -15.02 64.54 -39.83
CA LEU A 228 -14.81 63.24 -40.51
C LEU A 228 -16.07 62.38 -40.59
N ARG A 229 -17.23 62.99 -40.38
CA ARG A 229 -18.51 62.26 -40.25
C ARG A 229 -18.99 61.50 -41.49
N GLU A 230 -18.70 61.96 -42.66
CA GLU A 230 -19.25 61.36 -43.89
C GLU A 230 -18.57 60.04 -44.32
N LYS A 231 -17.24 59.99 -44.27
CA LYS A 231 -16.51 58.71 -44.52
C LYS A 231 -16.71 57.69 -43.40
N SER A 232 -16.81 58.16 -42.15
CA SER A 232 -17.09 57.35 -41.00
C SER A 232 -18.53 56.75 -40.98
N ARG A 233 -19.46 57.31 -41.74
CA ARG A 233 -20.84 56.85 -41.76
C ARG A 233 -20.98 55.53 -42.52
N LYS A 234 -20.33 55.37 -43.67
CA LYS A 234 -20.36 54.08 -44.43
C LYS A 234 -19.73 52.93 -43.63
N LEU A 235 -18.57 53.18 -43.05
CA LEU A 235 -17.92 52.21 -42.20
C LEU A 235 -18.72 51.88 -40.93
N LYS A 236 -19.50 52.81 -40.42
CA LYS A 236 -20.40 52.57 -39.29
C LYS A 236 -21.62 51.73 -39.63
N GLU A 237 -22.14 51.82 -40.87
CA GLU A 237 -23.21 50.95 -41.35
C GLU A 237 -22.70 49.53 -41.54
N GLU A 238 -21.55 49.36 -42.19
CA GLU A 238 -20.90 48.06 -42.35
C GLU A 238 -20.57 47.37 -41.02
N ARG A 239 -20.07 48.16 -40.07
CA ARG A 239 -19.85 47.68 -38.68
C ARG A 239 -21.14 47.23 -38.00
N LYS A 240 -22.24 47.92 -38.21
CA LYS A 240 -23.55 47.57 -37.66
C LYS A 240 -24.05 46.25 -38.23
N ASP A 241 -23.83 46.02 -39.51
CA ASP A 241 -24.26 44.77 -40.18
C ASP A 241 -23.41 43.59 -39.71
N LEU A 242 -22.09 43.75 -39.58
CA LEU A 242 -21.21 42.73 -39.02
C LEU A 242 -21.47 42.47 -37.54
N THR A 243 -21.82 43.50 -36.78
CA THR A 243 -22.19 43.36 -35.36
C THR A 243 -23.50 42.57 -35.20
N ALA A 244 -24.48 42.83 -36.08
CA ALA A 244 -25.73 42.09 -36.09
C ALA A 244 -25.51 40.62 -36.48
N LEU A 245 -24.60 40.34 -37.43
CA LEU A 245 -24.20 38.98 -37.78
C LEU A 245 -23.48 38.26 -36.63
N LEU A 246 -22.59 38.94 -35.92
CA LEU A 246 -21.89 38.40 -34.77
C LEU A 246 -22.85 38.07 -33.61
N ILE A 247 -23.80 38.98 -33.32
CA ILE A 247 -24.84 38.75 -32.30
C ILE A 247 -25.75 37.59 -32.71
N ALA A 248 -26.13 37.47 -33.98
CA ALA A 248 -26.92 36.36 -34.48
C ALA A 248 -26.17 35.03 -34.34
N LYS A 249 -24.87 35.00 -34.66
CA LYS A 249 -24.04 33.79 -34.48
C LYS A 249 -23.79 33.48 -33.01
N GLN A 250 -23.54 34.48 -32.16
CA GLN A 250 -23.40 34.27 -30.72
C GLN A 250 -24.70 33.76 -30.09
N LYS A 251 -25.85 34.29 -30.52
CA LYS A 251 -27.16 33.79 -30.09
C LYS A 251 -27.38 32.36 -30.56
N HIS A 252 -27.02 32.04 -31.80
CA HIS A 252 -27.06 30.67 -32.29
C HIS A 252 -26.21 29.71 -31.46
N ILE A 253 -25.01 30.17 -31.03
CA ILE A 253 -24.14 29.44 -30.11
C ILE A 253 -24.82 29.24 -28.74
N SER A 254 -25.49 30.29 -28.21
CA SER A 254 -26.14 30.20 -26.88
C SER A 254 -27.42 29.37 -26.87
N ASP A 255 -28.14 29.32 -28.00
CA ASP A 255 -29.44 28.64 -28.07
C ASP A 255 -29.31 27.16 -28.50
N GLU A 256 -28.26 26.76 -29.23
CA GLU A 256 -28.07 25.38 -29.72
C GLU A 256 -26.93 24.62 -29.04
N VAL A 257 -26.12 25.31 -28.30
CA VAL A 257 -24.95 24.65 -27.71
C VAL A 257 -25.16 24.39 -26.25
N ASP A 258 -25.22 23.13 -25.94
CA ASP A 258 -25.11 22.64 -24.58
C ASP A 258 -23.73 23.04 -24.01
N VAL A 259 -23.72 24.08 -23.19
CA VAL A 259 -22.52 24.52 -22.44
C VAL A 259 -21.83 23.36 -21.72
N ALA A 260 -22.58 22.28 -21.51
CA ALA A 260 -22.06 21.04 -20.95
C ALA A 260 -21.30 20.16 -21.98
N ILE A 261 -21.23 20.49 -23.28
CA ILE A 261 -20.66 19.58 -24.28
C ILE A 261 -19.15 19.37 -24.03
N GLU A 262 -18.43 20.42 -23.69
CA GLU A 262 -17.01 20.31 -23.32
C GLU A 262 -16.85 19.49 -22.02
N GLN A 263 -17.77 19.67 -21.08
CA GLN A 263 -17.79 18.88 -19.86
C GLN A 263 -18.18 17.43 -20.14
N LYS A 264 -19.09 17.20 -21.08
CA LYS A 264 -19.48 15.85 -21.54
C LYS A 264 -18.31 15.16 -22.25
N VAL A 265 -17.60 15.85 -23.15
CA VAL A 265 -16.37 15.34 -23.79
C VAL A 265 -15.34 15.00 -22.71
N LYS A 266 -15.11 15.92 -21.78
CA LYS A 266 -14.18 15.74 -20.67
C LYS A 266 -14.53 14.52 -19.82
N ASN A 267 -15.80 14.39 -19.44
CA ASN A 267 -16.28 13.27 -18.64
C ASN A 267 -16.16 11.95 -19.43
N GLN A 268 -16.49 11.97 -20.72
CA GLN A 268 -16.40 10.80 -21.58
C GLN A 268 -14.95 10.39 -21.85
N THR A 269 -14.05 11.36 -22.07
CA THR A 269 -12.61 11.11 -22.20
C THR A 269 -12.05 10.44 -20.96
N LYS A 270 -12.52 10.88 -19.76
CA LYS A 270 -12.17 10.23 -18.49
C LYS A 270 -12.66 8.79 -18.46
N ALA A 271 -13.94 8.58 -18.77
CA ALA A 271 -14.53 7.26 -18.75
C ALA A 271 -13.77 6.30 -19.69
N VAL A 272 -13.44 6.76 -20.91
CA VAL A 272 -12.63 6.01 -21.87
C VAL A 272 -11.25 5.70 -21.30
N GLN A 273 -10.59 6.67 -20.65
CA GLN A 273 -9.27 6.48 -20.05
C GLN A 273 -9.32 5.54 -18.85
N GLU A 274 -10.36 5.64 -18.02
CA GLU A 274 -10.60 4.72 -16.91
C GLU A 274 -10.78 3.29 -17.41
N ILE A 275 -11.63 3.09 -18.43
CA ILE A 275 -11.87 1.78 -19.03
C ILE A 275 -10.58 1.24 -19.65
N LYS A 276 -9.84 2.05 -20.40
CA LYS A 276 -8.55 1.70 -21.00
C LYS A 276 -7.52 1.25 -19.96
N ASN A 277 -7.46 1.97 -18.85
CA ASN A 277 -6.56 1.62 -17.76
C ASN A 277 -7.00 0.33 -17.04
N ARG A 278 -8.30 0.12 -16.86
CA ARG A 278 -8.83 -1.15 -16.31
C ARG A 278 -8.51 -2.34 -17.24
N ILE A 279 -8.63 -2.16 -18.55
CA ILE A 279 -8.22 -3.16 -19.55
C ILE A 279 -6.73 -3.46 -19.43
N LYS A 280 -5.88 -2.42 -19.28
CA LYS A 280 -4.43 -2.56 -19.10
C LYS A 280 -4.09 -3.32 -17.84
N ILE A 281 -4.69 -2.96 -16.72
CA ILE A 281 -4.50 -3.62 -15.43
C ILE A 281 -4.97 -5.08 -15.51
N ASN A 282 -6.14 -5.33 -16.07
CA ASN A 282 -6.64 -6.68 -16.28
C ASN A 282 -5.67 -7.51 -17.14
N LYS A 283 -5.09 -6.90 -18.19
CA LYS A 283 -4.07 -7.54 -19.04
C LYS A 283 -2.77 -7.84 -18.28
N GLU A 284 -2.30 -6.90 -17.46
CA GLU A 284 -1.08 -7.06 -16.64
C GLU A 284 -1.31 -8.10 -15.55
N THR A 285 -2.48 -8.10 -14.93
CA THR A 285 -2.87 -9.08 -13.90
C THR A 285 -3.02 -10.50 -14.47
N LEU A 286 -3.44 -10.61 -15.74
CA LEU A 286 -3.53 -11.89 -16.44
C LEU A 286 -2.15 -12.37 -16.93
N SER A 287 -1.19 -11.49 -17.19
CA SER A 287 0.09 -11.88 -17.80
C SER A 287 1.10 -12.45 -16.81
N THR A 288 1.04 -12.06 -15.54
CA THR A 288 2.03 -12.44 -14.53
C THR A 288 1.79 -13.82 -13.91
N PRO A 289 0.56 -14.23 -13.57
CA PRO A 289 0.30 -15.58 -13.06
C PRO A 289 -0.09 -16.58 -14.15
N LEU A 290 -0.35 -16.13 -15.39
CA LEU A 290 -0.97 -17.00 -16.40
C LEU A 290 -0.07 -18.16 -16.82
N ASN A 291 1.22 -17.89 -17.03
CA ASN A 291 2.18 -18.91 -17.47
C ASN A 291 2.39 -19.96 -16.38
N GLU A 292 2.56 -19.54 -15.13
CA GLU A 292 2.73 -20.46 -14.00
C GLU A 292 1.47 -21.29 -13.74
N LEU A 293 0.29 -20.66 -13.78
CA LEU A 293 -0.99 -21.35 -13.57
C LEU A 293 -1.38 -22.25 -14.74
N VAL A 294 -1.02 -21.89 -15.98
CA VAL A 294 -1.23 -22.75 -17.15
C VAL A 294 -0.31 -23.95 -17.08
N ASP A 295 0.97 -23.76 -16.76
CA ASP A 295 1.92 -24.85 -16.63
C ASP A 295 1.52 -25.82 -15.50
N GLU A 296 1.11 -25.30 -14.37
CA GLU A 296 0.62 -26.08 -13.23
C GLU A 296 -0.72 -26.81 -13.54
N SER A 297 -1.61 -26.15 -14.31
CA SER A 297 -2.85 -26.77 -14.76
C SER A 297 -2.62 -27.87 -15.79
N ILE A 298 -1.63 -27.71 -16.67
CA ILE A 298 -1.19 -28.73 -17.64
C ILE A 298 -0.63 -29.94 -16.88
N GLU A 299 0.13 -29.70 -15.81
CA GLU A 299 0.69 -30.77 -14.98
C GLU A 299 -0.41 -31.53 -14.22
N LEU A 300 -1.40 -30.81 -13.71
CA LEU A 300 -2.60 -31.41 -13.10
C LEU A 300 -3.45 -32.21 -14.10
N ILE A 301 -3.55 -31.77 -15.34
CA ILE A 301 -4.25 -32.49 -16.43
C ILE A 301 -3.48 -33.75 -16.79
N LYS A 302 -2.15 -33.70 -16.92
CA LYS A 302 -1.29 -34.87 -17.15
C LYS A 302 -1.46 -35.92 -16.03
N ASN A 303 -1.63 -35.45 -14.80
CA ASN A 303 -1.84 -36.28 -13.62
C ASN A 303 -3.31 -36.71 -13.42
N LYS A 304 -4.19 -36.54 -14.42
CA LYS A 304 -5.63 -36.87 -14.40
C LYS A 304 -6.45 -36.21 -13.28
N GLN A 305 -5.97 -35.09 -12.74
CA GLN A 305 -6.65 -34.32 -11.68
C GLN A 305 -7.54 -33.21 -12.26
N TYR A 306 -8.43 -33.55 -13.18
CA TYR A 306 -9.24 -32.62 -13.98
C TYR A 306 -10.08 -31.64 -13.14
N LYS A 307 -10.65 -32.10 -12.01
CA LYS A 307 -11.44 -31.21 -11.13
C LYS A 307 -10.62 -30.09 -10.48
N LYS A 308 -9.36 -30.38 -10.18
CA LYS A 308 -8.46 -29.37 -9.60
C LYS A 308 -7.99 -28.40 -10.67
N ALA A 309 -7.60 -28.88 -11.83
CA ALA A 309 -7.24 -28.05 -12.98
C ALA A 309 -8.39 -27.10 -13.38
N LEU A 310 -9.63 -27.62 -13.43
CA LEU A 310 -10.82 -26.82 -13.73
C LEU A 310 -11.05 -25.71 -12.70
N LYS A 311 -10.83 -26.00 -11.42
CA LYS A 311 -10.99 -25.03 -10.33
C LYS A 311 -9.92 -23.92 -10.37
N MET A 312 -8.72 -24.24 -10.85
CA MET A 312 -7.65 -23.25 -11.07
C MET A 312 -7.91 -22.39 -12.31
N LEU A 313 -8.51 -22.96 -13.37
CA LEU A 313 -8.77 -22.24 -14.61
C LEU A 313 -10.05 -21.38 -14.58
N THR A 314 -10.98 -21.67 -13.66
CA THR A 314 -12.24 -20.92 -13.53
C THR A 314 -12.04 -19.41 -13.26
N PRO A 315 -11.13 -18.98 -12.38
CA PRO A 315 -10.85 -17.54 -12.18
C PRO A 315 -10.30 -16.87 -13.43
N ILE A 316 -9.47 -17.59 -14.18
CA ILE A 316 -8.89 -17.13 -15.45
C ILE A 316 -9.98 -16.92 -16.49
N SER A 317 -10.88 -17.90 -16.64
CA SER A 317 -12.03 -17.79 -17.54
C SER A 317 -12.93 -16.60 -17.18
N LYS A 318 -13.14 -16.35 -15.88
CA LYS A 318 -13.90 -15.18 -15.42
C LYS A 318 -13.21 -13.88 -15.77
N ALA A 319 -11.90 -13.80 -15.57
CA ALA A 319 -11.12 -12.61 -15.91
C ALA A 319 -11.05 -12.34 -17.43
N PHE A 320 -11.05 -13.40 -18.26
CA PHE A 320 -11.19 -13.26 -19.72
C PHE A 320 -12.56 -12.73 -20.10
N LYS A 321 -13.64 -13.22 -19.48
CA LYS A 321 -15.00 -12.72 -19.74
C LYS A 321 -15.17 -11.26 -19.32
N GLU A 322 -14.65 -10.91 -18.15
CA GLU A 322 -14.57 -9.50 -17.71
C GLU A 322 -13.78 -8.61 -18.69
N ARG A 323 -12.75 -9.18 -19.32
CA ARG A 323 -11.98 -8.47 -20.34
C ARG A 323 -12.80 -8.23 -21.62
N GLU A 324 -13.56 -9.23 -22.09
CA GLU A 324 -14.46 -9.06 -23.25
C GLU A 324 -15.52 -8.00 -22.96
N GLU A 325 -16.14 -8.04 -21.79
CA GLU A 325 -17.12 -7.04 -21.35
C GLU A 325 -16.49 -5.62 -21.27
N LEU A 326 -15.29 -5.50 -20.74
CA LEU A 326 -14.54 -4.23 -20.69
C LEU A 326 -14.14 -3.76 -22.09
N GLN A 327 -13.82 -4.67 -23.01
CA GLN A 327 -13.47 -4.34 -24.38
C GLN A 327 -14.69 -3.80 -25.13
N SER A 328 -15.84 -4.46 -25.00
CA SER A 328 -17.12 -3.98 -25.58
C SER A 328 -17.52 -2.62 -25.03
N LEU A 329 -17.40 -2.43 -23.71
CA LEU A 329 -17.68 -1.15 -23.06
C LEU A 329 -16.71 -0.05 -23.50
N TYR A 330 -15.45 -0.40 -23.77
CA TYR A 330 -14.46 0.52 -24.33
C TYR A 330 -14.86 1.00 -25.72
N GLU A 331 -15.24 0.06 -26.61
CA GLU A 331 -15.65 0.37 -27.99
C GLU A 331 -16.88 1.29 -28.00
N GLU A 332 -17.92 0.95 -27.22
CA GLU A 332 -19.12 1.80 -27.09
C GLU A 332 -18.78 3.19 -26.52
N SER A 333 -17.88 3.23 -25.55
CA SER A 333 -17.46 4.50 -24.92
C SER A 333 -16.60 5.35 -25.86
N VAL A 334 -15.82 4.74 -26.73
CA VAL A 334 -15.03 5.44 -27.77
C VAL A 334 -15.96 5.99 -28.86
N GLU A 335 -16.90 5.18 -29.37
CA GLU A 335 -17.90 5.69 -30.34
C GLU A 335 -18.64 6.91 -29.78
N ARG A 336 -19.05 6.84 -28.52
CA ARG A 336 -19.73 7.96 -27.88
C ARG A 336 -18.81 9.17 -27.67
N LEU A 337 -17.51 8.95 -27.45
CA LEU A 337 -16.51 10.01 -27.38
C LEU A 337 -16.34 10.67 -28.75
N ASP A 338 -16.21 9.86 -29.81
CA ASP A 338 -16.05 10.35 -31.17
C ASP A 338 -17.24 11.21 -31.61
N GLU A 339 -18.49 10.79 -31.28
CA GLU A 339 -19.69 11.58 -31.50
C GLU A 339 -19.66 12.92 -30.73
N LEU A 340 -19.25 12.89 -29.48
CA LEU A 340 -19.13 14.08 -28.66
C LEU A 340 -18.00 14.99 -29.15
N GLU A 341 -16.86 14.43 -29.55
CA GLU A 341 -15.74 15.19 -30.13
C GLU A 341 -16.11 15.81 -31.47
N PHE A 342 -16.86 15.08 -32.33
CA PHE A 342 -17.38 15.61 -33.56
C PHE A 342 -18.29 16.81 -33.32
N ASN A 343 -19.24 16.70 -32.38
CA ASN A 343 -20.11 17.80 -31.99
C ASN A 343 -19.34 18.96 -31.34
N CYS A 344 -18.33 18.66 -30.53
CA CYS A 344 -17.42 19.64 -29.94
C CYS A 344 -16.58 20.34 -31.02
N SER A 345 -16.16 19.62 -32.06
CA SER A 345 -15.41 20.20 -33.18
C SER A 345 -16.25 21.20 -33.97
N LYS A 346 -17.54 20.89 -34.24
CA LYS A 346 -18.49 21.84 -34.82
C LYS A 346 -18.65 23.10 -34.00
N TYR A 347 -18.75 22.94 -32.68
CA TYR A 347 -18.79 24.06 -31.74
C TYR A 347 -17.54 24.94 -31.84
N LYS A 348 -16.34 24.30 -31.82
CA LYS A 348 -15.08 25.01 -31.98
C LYS A 348 -14.99 25.78 -33.32
N THR A 349 -15.56 25.22 -34.37
CA THR A 349 -15.62 25.90 -35.69
C THR A 349 -16.49 27.14 -35.63
N LEU A 350 -17.68 27.04 -35.01
CA LEU A 350 -18.58 28.19 -34.83
C LEU A 350 -17.97 29.27 -33.93
N VAL A 351 -17.28 28.88 -32.87
CA VAL A 351 -16.55 29.82 -32.00
C VAL A 351 -15.42 30.51 -32.79
N LYS A 352 -14.71 29.78 -33.67
CA LYS A 352 -13.68 30.32 -34.53
C LYS A 352 -14.26 31.34 -35.54
N GLU A 353 -15.37 30.99 -36.17
CA GLU A 353 -16.06 31.94 -37.09
C GLU A 353 -16.51 33.22 -36.38
N CYS A 354 -16.96 33.12 -35.11
CA CYS A 354 -17.23 34.31 -34.30
C CYS A 354 -15.96 35.12 -34.00
N SER A 355 -14.83 34.43 -33.79
CA SER A 355 -13.52 35.05 -33.60
C SER A 355 -13.06 35.77 -34.88
N ASP A 356 -13.30 35.17 -36.06
CA ASP A 356 -12.94 35.75 -37.37
C ASP A 356 -13.77 37.01 -37.64
N ILE A 357 -15.11 36.95 -37.43
CA ILE A 357 -16.00 38.14 -37.54
C ILE A 357 -15.60 39.22 -36.52
N ALA A 358 -15.18 38.83 -35.29
CA ALA A 358 -14.68 39.79 -34.32
C ALA A 358 -13.35 40.42 -34.75
N SER A 359 -12.52 39.67 -35.50
CA SER A 359 -11.29 40.20 -36.14
C SER A 359 -11.61 41.21 -37.23
N ASP A 360 -12.56 40.90 -38.14
CA ASP A 360 -13.02 41.81 -39.19
C ASP A 360 -13.60 43.10 -38.58
N LEU A 361 -14.36 42.98 -37.50
CA LEU A 361 -14.85 44.14 -36.74
C LEU A 361 -13.72 44.99 -36.16
N ALA A 362 -12.64 44.33 -35.67
CA ALA A 362 -11.48 45.03 -35.14
C ALA A 362 -10.70 45.76 -36.25
N ASP A 363 -10.65 45.20 -37.47
CA ASP A 363 -10.02 45.81 -38.64
C ASP A 363 -10.80 47.03 -39.13
N ILE A 364 -12.11 46.96 -39.20
CA ILE A 364 -13.00 48.10 -39.49
C ILE A 364 -12.88 49.19 -38.41
N ASP A 365 -12.82 48.82 -37.14
CA ASP A 365 -12.59 49.72 -36.03
C ASP A 365 -11.21 50.42 -36.13
N GLN A 366 -10.23 49.68 -36.68
CA GLN A 366 -8.91 50.23 -36.95
C GLN A 366 -8.93 51.23 -38.10
N GLU A 367 -9.64 50.91 -39.21
CA GLU A 367 -9.83 51.86 -40.34
C GLU A 367 -10.57 53.13 -39.91
N ILE A 368 -11.60 52.99 -39.08
CA ILE A 368 -12.32 54.15 -38.48
C ILE A 368 -11.39 55.03 -37.65
N LYS A 369 -10.42 54.41 -36.96
CA LYS A 369 -9.40 55.11 -36.15
C LYS A 369 -8.35 55.81 -37.01
N ASP A 370 -7.87 55.11 -38.07
CA ASP A 370 -6.83 55.62 -38.95
C ASP A 370 -7.27 56.88 -39.71
N LEU A 371 -8.54 56.94 -40.04
CA LEU A 371 -9.17 58.14 -40.60
C LEU A 371 -9.24 59.29 -39.59
N LYS A 372 -9.15 59.04 -38.29
CA LYS A 372 -9.38 60.07 -37.26
C LYS A 372 -8.14 60.72 -36.69
N ASN A 373 -6.98 60.13 -36.68
CA ASN A 373 -5.78 60.78 -36.19
C ASN A 373 -4.46 59.96 -36.28
N GLN A 374 -3.45 60.48 -37.00
CA GLN A 374 -2.16 59.79 -37.16
C GLN A 374 -1.34 59.67 -35.87
N LYS A 375 -1.44 60.61 -34.93
CA LYS A 375 -0.69 60.58 -33.66
C LYS A 375 -1.22 59.54 -32.65
N LEU A 376 -2.50 59.30 -32.65
CA LEU A 376 -3.12 58.27 -31.76
C LEU A 376 -2.93 56.84 -32.27
N LYS A 377 -2.63 56.68 -33.56
CA LYS A 377 -2.33 55.38 -34.18
C LYS A 377 -1.20 54.63 -33.43
N VAL A 378 -0.20 55.36 -32.92
CA VAL A 378 0.92 54.76 -32.19
C VAL A 378 0.51 54.29 -30.79
N MET A 379 -0.33 55.02 -30.06
CA MET A 379 -0.80 54.62 -28.75
C MET A 379 -1.81 53.46 -28.82
N SER A 380 -2.76 53.53 -29.75
CA SER A 380 -3.71 52.45 -29.92
C SER A 380 -3.06 51.15 -30.44
N THR A 381 -1.98 51.26 -31.25
CA THR A 381 -1.19 50.11 -31.70
C THR A 381 -0.49 49.41 -30.50
N LYS A 382 0.11 50.18 -29.60
CA LYS A 382 0.71 49.63 -28.37
C LYS A 382 -0.29 48.85 -27.50
N TYR A 383 -1.49 49.44 -27.32
CA TYR A 383 -2.54 48.73 -26.54
C TYR A 383 -3.05 47.48 -27.29
N LYS A 384 -3.16 47.51 -28.61
CA LYS A 384 -3.54 46.38 -29.41
C LYS A 384 -2.51 45.23 -29.30
N GLU A 385 -1.24 45.55 -29.37
CA GLU A 385 -0.15 44.58 -29.18
C GLU A 385 -0.15 44.00 -27.78
N ARG A 386 -0.34 44.85 -26.75
CA ARG A 386 -0.43 44.39 -25.37
C ARG A 386 -1.62 43.44 -25.15
N LEU A 387 -2.80 43.79 -25.67
CA LEU A 387 -4.00 42.96 -25.62
C LEU A 387 -3.80 41.60 -26.35
N LYS A 388 -3.09 41.61 -27.47
CA LYS A 388 -2.76 40.37 -28.19
C LYS A 388 -1.82 39.49 -27.39
N LYS A 389 -0.83 40.09 -26.72
CA LYS A 389 0.10 39.38 -25.88
C LYS A 389 -0.62 38.74 -24.67
N ILE A 390 -1.41 39.55 -23.95
CA ILE A 390 -2.16 39.04 -22.79
C ILE A 390 -3.09 37.88 -23.18
N ARG A 391 -3.78 37.97 -24.30
CA ARG A 391 -4.64 36.88 -24.80
C ARG A 391 -3.86 35.61 -25.11
N LYS A 392 -2.66 35.74 -25.69
CA LYS A 392 -1.79 34.60 -25.96
C LYS A 392 -1.29 33.94 -24.65
N ASP A 393 -0.89 34.78 -23.70
CA ASP A 393 -0.41 34.31 -22.40
C ASP A 393 -1.58 33.63 -21.64
N LEU A 394 -2.78 34.21 -21.66
CA LEU A 394 -3.98 33.62 -21.07
C LEU A 394 -4.34 32.26 -21.71
N SER A 395 -4.30 32.18 -23.06
CA SER A 395 -4.57 30.90 -23.75
C SER A 395 -3.60 29.82 -23.36
N LYS A 396 -2.33 30.17 -23.12
CA LYS A 396 -1.33 29.22 -22.68
C LYS A 396 -1.58 28.74 -21.25
N VAL A 397 -1.88 29.67 -20.36
CA VAL A 397 -2.19 29.36 -18.95
C VAL A 397 -3.47 28.48 -18.86
N ASP A 398 -4.49 28.77 -19.64
CA ASP A 398 -5.72 27.99 -19.66
C ASP A 398 -5.48 26.56 -20.25
N GLU A 399 -4.57 26.40 -21.21
CA GLU A 399 -4.13 25.10 -21.74
C GLU A 399 -3.34 24.31 -20.69
N ASP A 400 -2.38 24.95 -20.02
CA ASP A 400 -1.59 24.32 -18.95
C ASP A 400 -2.49 23.93 -17.76
N TYR A 401 -3.46 24.78 -17.39
CA TYR A 401 -4.47 24.49 -16.38
C TYR A 401 -5.29 23.24 -16.75
N HIS A 402 -5.78 23.18 -17.96
CA HIS A 402 -6.55 22.02 -18.42
C HIS A 402 -5.75 20.72 -18.41
N ASN A 403 -4.47 20.76 -18.83
CA ASN A 403 -3.60 19.60 -18.80
C ASN A 403 -3.37 19.10 -17.36
N ARG A 404 -3.20 20.04 -16.41
CA ARG A 404 -3.04 19.69 -14.99
C ARG A 404 -4.33 19.16 -14.36
N GLU A 405 -5.50 19.64 -14.76
CA GLU A 405 -6.77 19.06 -14.33
C GLU A 405 -6.90 17.59 -14.79
N LEU A 406 -6.59 17.28 -16.03
CA LEU A 406 -6.59 15.91 -16.54
C LEU A 406 -5.63 15.01 -15.77
N GLU A 407 -4.46 15.53 -15.45
CA GLU A 407 -3.47 14.80 -14.65
C GLU A 407 -3.97 14.54 -13.23
N LEU A 408 -4.59 15.54 -12.58
CA LEU A 408 -5.21 15.40 -11.27
C LEU A 408 -6.30 14.33 -11.25
N GLU A 409 -7.08 14.24 -12.32
CA GLU A 409 -8.12 13.22 -12.46
C GLU A 409 -7.55 11.81 -12.59
N ASN A 410 -6.43 11.67 -13.31
CA ASN A 410 -5.71 10.40 -13.40
C ASN A 410 -5.19 9.96 -12.03
N TYR A 411 -4.64 10.89 -11.23
CA TYR A 411 -4.22 10.58 -9.88
C TYR A 411 -5.41 10.26 -8.95
N ASN A 412 -6.53 10.96 -9.08
CA ASN A 412 -7.74 10.66 -8.33
C ASN A 412 -8.25 9.25 -8.65
N TRP A 413 -8.30 8.88 -9.93
CA TRP A 413 -8.65 7.54 -10.35
C TRP A 413 -7.66 6.52 -9.79
N LEU A 414 -6.34 6.73 -9.95
CA LEU A 414 -5.30 5.82 -9.48
C LEU A 414 -5.41 5.54 -7.97
N ILE A 415 -5.65 6.60 -7.17
CA ILE A 415 -5.72 6.52 -5.71
C ILE A 415 -7.01 5.84 -5.24
N ASN A 416 -8.14 6.12 -5.90
CA ASN A 416 -9.46 5.68 -5.45
C ASN A 416 -9.86 4.31 -6.01
N ASP A 417 -9.39 3.95 -7.20
CA ASP A 417 -9.78 2.71 -7.89
C ASP A 417 -8.68 1.63 -7.78
N PRO A 418 -7.54 1.66 -8.53
CA PRO A 418 -6.54 0.58 -8.41
C PRO A 418 -5.85 0.54 -7.06
N LEU A 419 -5.49 1.68 -6.49
CA LEU A 419 -4.89 1.79 -5.15
C LEU A 419 -5.93 1.99 -4.03
N GLY A 420 -7.20 1.95 -4.38
CA GLY A 420 -8.31 2.02 -3.46
C GLY A 420 -8.51 0.74 -2.64
N ASN A 421 -9.48 0.78 -1.74
CA ASN A 421 -9.76 -0.36 -0.86
C ASN A 421 -10.29 -1.59 -1.61
N ASN A 422 -10.88 -1.40 -2.79
CA ASN A 422 -11.46 -2.44 -3.64
C ASN A 422 -10.63 -2.73 -4.90
N GLY A 423 -9.45 -2.11 -5.03
CA GLY A 423 -8.59 -2.20 -6.20
C GLY A 423 -7.68 -3.43 -6.19
N ILE A 424 -6.49 -3.25 -6.77
CA ILE A 424 -5.46 -4.30 -6.93
C ILE A 424 -5.14 -4.98 -5.59
N LYS A 425 -5.10 -4.19 -4.50
CA LYS A 425 -4.80 -4.72 -3.16
C LYS A 425 -5.85 -5.74 -2.71
N ALA A 426 -7.12 -5.46 -2.93
CA ALA A 426 -8.20 -6.40 -2.58
C ALA A 426 -8.13 -7.69 -3.42
N TYR A 427 -7.82 -7.56 -4.69
CA TYR A 427 -7.66 -8.71 -5.58
C TYR A 427 -6.47 -9.60 -5.21
N LEU A 428 -5.29 -8.99 -4.99
CA LEU A 428 -4.10 -9.72 -4.56
C LEU A 428 -4.30 -10.37 -3.20
N PHE A 429 -5.00 -9.67 -2.31
CA PHE A 429 -5.33 -10.15 -1.00
C PHE A 429 -6.23 -11.39 -1.07
N ASP A 430 -7.30 -11.33 -1.85
CA ASP A 430 -8.23 -12.45 -2.05
C ASP A 430 -7.52 -13.67 -2.64
N SER A 431 -6.71 -13.47 -3.68
CA SER A 431 -5.90 -14.52 -4.30
C SER A 431 -4.92 -15.17 -3.31
N SER A 432 -4.30 -14.36 -2.44
CA SER A 432 -3.35 -14.85 -1.43
C SER A 432 -4.07 -15.56 -0.29
N LEU A 433 -5.28 -15.11 0.05
CA LEU A 433 -6.12 -15.73 1.06
C LEU A 433 -6.55 -17.14 0.64
N HIS A 434 -6.88 -17.34 -0.64
CA HIS A 434 -7.17 -18.66 -1.16
C HIS A 434 -5.99 -19.64 -1.00
N LEU A 435 -4.75 -19.18 -1.20
CA LEU A 435 -3.56 -20.01 -1.00
C LEU A 435 -3.40 -20.39 0.48
N LEU A 436 -3.56 -19.41 1.38
CA LEU A 436 -3.50 -19.64 2.81
C LEU A 436 -4.60 -20.61 3.29
N ASN A 437 -5.84 -20.42 2.82
CA ASN A 437 -6.96 -21.28 3.17
C ASN A 437 -6.73 -22.72 2.73
N ARG A 438 -6.11 -22.94 1.58
CA ARG A 438 -5.74 -24.29 1.12
C ARG A 438 -4.75 -24.95 2.06
N THR A 439 -3.70 -24.23 2.49
CA THR A 439 -2.74 -24.74 3.47
C THR A 439 -3.41 -24.98 4.81
N LEU A 440 -4.25 -24.05 5.26
CA LEU A 440 -4.98 -24.15 6.52
C LEU A 440 -5.92 -25.35 6.54
N ALA A 441 -6.67 -25.56 5.45
CA ALA A 441 -7.55 -26.71 5.30
C ALA A 441 -6.77 -28.03 5.39
N SER A 442 -5.61 -28.13 4.73
CA SER A 442 -4.78 -29.36 4.77
C SER A 442 -4.31 -29.72 6.18
N TYR A 443 -4.13 -28.74 7.06
CA TYR A 443 -3.74 -28.96 8.45
C TYR A 443 -4.94 -29.21 9.36
N SER A 444 -6.01 -28.46 9.18
CA SER A 444 -7.19 -28.53 10.05
C SER A 444 -8.03 -29.78 9.79
N GLU A 445 -8.14 -30.23 8.55
CA GLU A 445 -8.85 -31.46 8.21
C GLU A 445 -8.23 -32.70 8.87
N VAL A 446 -6.89 -32.76 8.96
CA VAL A 446 -6.20 -33.85 9.67
C VAL A 446 -6.59 -33.87 11.15
N LEU A 447 -6.96 -32.74 11.73
CA LEU A 447 -7.32 -32.56 13.13
C LEU A 447 -8.84 -32.48 13.37
N GLY A 448 -9.66 -32.82 12.34
CA GLY A 448 -11.11 -32.90 12.44
C GLY A 448 -11.86 -31.58 12.34
N PHE A 449 -11.22 -30.52 11.86
CA PHE A 449 -11.83 -29.22 11.63
C PHE A 449 -11.58 -28.76 10.20
N ARG A 450 -12.46 -27.91 9.69
CA ARG A 450 -12.18 -27.09 8.51
C ARG A 450 -12.16 -25.63 8.93
N ILE A 451 -11.02 -24.98 8.74
CA ILE A 451 -10.85 -23.58 9.11
C ILE A 451 -10.62 -22.79 7.83
N GLU A 452 -11.38 -21.71 7.66
CA GLU A 452 -11.30 -20.83 6.51
C GLU A 452 -11.38 -19.36 6.91
N PHE A 453 -10.56 -18.54 6.28
CA PHE A 453 -10.68 -17.08 6.37
C PHE A 453 -11.46 -16.56 5.17
N ASN A 454 -12.51 -15.81 5.42
CA ASN A 454 -13.30 -15.16 4.40
C ASN A 454 -13.34 -13.66 4.62
N ILE A 455 -13.57 -12.90 3.56
CA ILE A 455 -13.85 -11.47 3.62
C ILE A 455 -15.35 -11.31 3.43
N ASP A 456 -16.04 -10.73 4.41
CA ASP A 456 -17.43 -10.35 4.25
C ASP A 456 -17.54 -9.15 3.29
N LEU A 457 -17.85 -9.45 2.04
CA LEU A 457 -18.03 -8.45 0.98
C LEU A 457 -19.29 -7.61 1.18
N ASN A 458 -20.24 -8.07 2.01
CA ASN A 458 -21.51 -7.38 2.27
C ASN A 458 -21.36 -6.33 3.37
N SER A 459 -20.35 -6.42 4.22
CA SER A 459 -20.07 -5.39 5.21
C SER A 459 -19.41 -4.16 4.55
N THR A 460 -19.82 -2.97 4.95
CA THR A 460 -19.23 -1.69 4.50
C THR A 460 -17.73 -1.59 4.84
N ARG A 461 -17.26 -2.36 5.82
CA ARG A 461 -15.86 -2.41 6.28
C ARG A 461 -15.07 -3.58 5.72
N LYS A 462 -15.73 -4.52 4.98
CA LYS A 462 -15.13 -5.77 4.51
C LYS A 462 -14.39 -6.49 5.63
N ASP A 463 -15.14 -6.90 6.63
CA ASP A 463 -14.61 -7.51 7.83
C ASP A 463 -14.09 -8.92 7.54
N PHE A 464 -13.04 -9.29 8.26
CA PHE A 464 -12.49 -10.64 8.25
C PHE A 464 -13.37 -11.57 9.09
N VAL A 465 -13.88 -12.59 8.47
CA VAL A 465 -14.62 -13.65 9.15
C VAL A 465 -13.77 -14.93 9.12
N THR A 466 -13.59 -15.55 10.28
CA THR A 466 -13.00 -16.88 10.38
C THR A 466 -14.14 -17.87 10.52
N LEU A 467 -14.24 -18.77 9.57
CA LEU A 467 -15.20 -19.87 9.59
C LEU A 467 -14.51 -21.11 10.12
N ILE A 468 -15.09 -21.73 11.13
CA ILE A 468 -14.65 -23.01 11.67
C ILE A 468 -15.80 -23.99 11.46
N GLU A 469 -15.56 -25.05 10.71
CA GLU A 469 -16.54 -26.07 10.41
C GLU A 469 -16.11 -27.41 11.01
N ARG A 470 -17.03 -28.09 11.65
CA ARG A 470 -16.88 -29.45 12.13
C ARG A 470 -18.19 -30.20 11.86
N ASP A 471 -18.09 -31.40 11.30
CA ASP A 471 -19.24 -32.23 11.00
C ASP A 471 -20.33 -31.51 10.17
N ASN A 472 -19.91 -30.69 9.22
CA ASN A 472 -20.76 -29.80 8.38
C ASN A 472 -21.54 -28.72 9.16
N HIS A 473 -21.09 -28.37 10.36
CA HIS A 473 -21.67 -27.30 11.16
C HIS A 473 -20.65 -26.21 11.40
N ILE A 474 -21.04 -24.95 11.18
CA ILE A 474 -20.21 -23.79 11.53
C ILE A 474 -20.31 -23.59 13.03
N ILE A 475 -19.15 -23.49 13.67
CA ILE A 475 -19.00 -23.33 15.12
C ILE A 475 -18.28 -22.00 15.37
N ASP A 476 -18.75 -21.25 16.38
CA ASP A 476 -18.04 -20.06 16.84
C ASP A 476 -16.76 -20.49 17.59
N TYR A 477 -15.67 -19.73 17.37
CA TYR A 477 -14.41 -19.99 18.05
C TYR A 477 -14.57 -19.99 19.58
N ASP A 478 -15.43 -19.12 20.12
CA ASP A 478 -15.62 -19.01 21.57
C ASP A 478 -16.36 -20.23 22.19
N GLU A 479 -17.08 -20.99 21.38
CA GLU A 479 -17.78 -22.21 21.78
C GLU A 479 -16.85 -23.45 21.84
N LEU A 480 -15.68 -23.37 21.23
CA LEU A 480 -14.71 -24.47 21.26
C LEU A 480 -14.14 -24.71 22.67
N SER A 481 -13.88 -25.96 22.98
CA SER A 481 -13.15 -26.34 24.19
C SER A 481 -11.70 -25.81 24.16
N GLY A 482 -11.04 -25.77 25.32
CA GLY A 482 -9.65 -25.30 25.42
C GLY A 482 -8.68 -26.05 24.50
N GLY A 483 -8.83 -27.38 24.41
CA GLY A 483 -8.01 -28.22 23.52
C GLY A 483 -8.28 -27.93 22.05
N GLU A 484 -9.54 -27.80 21.65
CA GLU A 484 -9.94 -27.46 20.27
C GLU A 484 -9.46 -26.06 19.88
N LYS A 485 -9.59 -25.06 20.78
CA LYS A 485 -9.02 -23.73 20.58
C LYS A 485 -7.52 -23.79 20.33
N GLN A 486 -6.81 -24.63 21.09
CA GLN A 486 -5.37 -24.82 20.92
C GLN A 486 -5.05 -25.45 19.55
N VAL A 487 -5.79 -26.47 19.11
CA VAL A 487 -5.65 -27.08 17.79
C VAL A 487 -5.88 -26.05 16.68
N CYS A 488 -6.98 -25.31 16.73
CA CYS A 488 -7.28 -24.26 15.74
C CYS A 488 -6.18 -23.20 15.68
N ASN A 489 -5.69 -22.76 16.85
CA ASN A 489 -4.61 -21.79 16.92
C ASN A 489 -3.30 -22.32 16.33
N LEU A 490 -2.97 -23.59 16.54
CA LEU A 490 -1.78 -24.20 15.98
C LEU A 490 -1.89 -24.33 14.45
N CYS A 491 -3.03 -24.79 13.92
CA CYS A 491 -3.25 -24.86 12.48
C CYS A 491 -3.06 -23.50 11.81
N MET A 492 -3.66 -22.45 12.37
CA MET A 492 -3.53 -21.09 11.84
C MET A 492 -2.09 -20.60 11.92
N ALA A 493 -1.43 -20.80 13.04
CA ALA A 493 -0.06 -20.38 13.24
C ALA A 493 0.93 -21.13 12.32
N PHE A 494 0.70 -22.40 12.07
CA PHE A 494 1.48 -23.21 11.13
C PHE A 494 1.27 -22.79 9.68
N ALA A 495 0.02 -22.52 9.28
CA ALA A 495 -0.28 -22.00 7.95
C ALA A 495 0.37 -20.61 7.73
N MET A 496 0.32 -19.74 8.74
CA MET A 496 1.01 -18.45 8.71
C MET A 496 2.53 -18.59 8.65
N HIS A 497 3.10 -19.55 9.38
CA HIS A 497 4.54 -19.85 9.32
C HIS A 497 4.95 -20.30 7.92
N GLU A 498 4.16 -21.15 7.29
CA GLU A 498 4.45 -21.64 5.94
C GLU A 498 4.34 -20.52 4.90
N ALA A 499 3.29 -19.71 4.96
CA ALA A 499 3.14 -18.53 4.11
C ALA A 499 4.32 -17.56 4.28
N LEU A 500 4.75 -17.31 5.51
CA LEU A 500 5.90 -16.48 5.81
C LEU A 500 7.22 -17.10 5.34
N THR A 501 7.37 -18.41 5.47
CA THR A 501 8.54 -19.13 4.96
C THR A 501 8.62 -19.03 3.44
N ALA A 502 7.50 -19.20 2.76
CA ALA A 502 7.41 -19.08 1.29
C ALA A 502 7.75 -17.65 0.83
N SER A 503 7.28 -16.63 1.52
CA SER A 503 7.50 -15.22 1.14
C SER A 503 8.88 -14.68 1.56
N LYS A 504 9.33 -14.98 2.78
CA LYS A 504 10.55 -14.36 3.39
C LYS A 504 11.68 -15.36 3.66
N GLY A 505 11.44 -16.66 3.55
CA GLY A 505 12.45 -17.71 3.74
C GLY A 505 12.91 -17.84 5.19
N ILE A 506 11.99 -17.91 6.16
CA ILE A 506 12.29 -18.02 7.60
C ILE A 506 12.81 -19.41 7.94
N ASN A 507 13.90 -19.46 8.69
CA ASN A 507 14.55 -20.70 9.13
C ASN A 507 14.21 -21.14 10.56
N LEU A 508 13.39 -20.43 11.31
CA LEU A 508 13.29 -20.51 12.76
C LEU A 508 11.83 -20.59 13.24
N ALA A 509 11.56 -21.46 14.20
CA ALA A 509 10.32 -21.47 14.97
C ALA A 509 10.56 -21.88 16.44
N PHE A 510 9.69 -21.38 17.31
CA PHE A 510 9.66 -21.72 18.73
C PHE A 510 8.27 -22.21 19.14
N LEU A 511 8.20 -23.36 19.77
CA LEU A 511 6.99 -23.94 20.32
C LEU A 511 7.13 -24.05 21.84
N ASP A 512 6.32 -23.27 22.58
CA ASP A 512 6.35 -23.23 24.04
C ASP A 512 5.09 -23.87 24.61
N GLU A 513 5.25 -25.07 25.16
CA GLU A 513 4.19 -25.83 25.86
C GLU A 513 2.92 -26.05 25.01
N VAL A 514 3.07 -26.27 23.70
CA VAL A 514 1.95 -26.36 22.75
C VAL A 514 1.10 -27.61 22.91
N PHE A 515 1.57 -28.63 23.64
CA PHE A 515 0.90 -29.93 23.81
C PHE A 515 0.03 -30.04 25.08
N GLU A 516 0.14 -29.11 26.04
CA GLU A 516 -0.43 -29.26 27.38
C GLU A 516 -1.96 -29.42 27.41
N SER A 517 -2.67 -28.85 26.45
CA SER A 517 -4.15 -28.90 26.38
C SER A 517 -4.68 -29.90 25.36
N LEU A 518 -3.80 -30.70 24.75
CA LEU A 518 -4.16 -31.62 23.69
C LEU A 518 -4.43 -33.03 24.22
N SER A 519 -5.37 -33.74 23.58
CA SER A 519 -5.53 -35.18 23.78
C SER A 519 -4.36 -35.95 23.18
N SER A 520 -4.14 -37.18 23.64
CA SER A 520 -3.05 -38.04 23.15
C SER A 520 -3.08 -38.21 21.62
N ASP A 521 -4.26 -38.38 21.03
CA ASP A 521 -4.44 -38.54 19.59
C ASP A 521 -4.05 -37.25 18.84
N ASN A 522 -4.48 -36.08 19.35
CA ASN A 522 -4.11 -34.79 18.77
C ASN A 522 -2.61 -34.49 18.90
N ILE A 523 -1.96 -34.93 19.96
CA ILE A 523 -0.50 -34.79 20.12
C ILE A 523 0.23 -35.50 18.98
N GLU A 524 -0.15 -36.75 18.67
CA GLU A 524 0.49 -37.51 17.59
C GLU A 524 0.28 -36.84 16.21
N LEU A 525 -0.92 -36.38 15.93
CA LEU A 525 -1.24 -35.64 14.70
C LEU A 525 -0.44 -34.33 14.59
N VAL A 526 -0.37 -33.54 15.68
CA VAL A 526 0.41 -32.29 15.70
C VAL A 526 1.90 -32.57 15.55
N ILE A 527 2.44 -33.64 16.13
CA ILE A 527 3.83 -34.05 15.92
C ILE A 527 4.12 -34.36 14.46
N ASN A 528 3.20 -35.04 13.78
CA ASN A 528 3.36 -35.35 12.37
C ASN A 528 3.33 -34.09 11.50
N LEU A 529 2.46 -33.12 11.82
CA LEU A 529 2.47 -31.80 11.19
C LEU A 529 3.78 -31.05 11.45
N ILE A 530 4.27 -31.05 12.68
CA ILE A 530 5.55 -30.42 13.04
C ILE A 530 6.70 -31.02 12.24
N LYS A 531 6.77 -32.35 12.11
CA LYS A 531 7.79 -33.01 11.29
C LYS A 531 7.75 -32.59 9.83
N HIS A 532 6.56 -32.40 9.30
CA HIS A 532 6.36 -32.00 7.92
C HIS A 532 6.76 -30.53 7.70
N ILE A 533 6.25 -29.63 8.52
CA ILE A 533 6.38 -28.16 8.35
C ILE A 533 7.79 -27.67 8.66
N PHE A 534 8.43 -28.26 9.68
CA PHE A 534 9.74 -27.80 10.18
C PHE A 534 10.90 -28.71 9.72
N ASN A 535 10.69 -29.56 8.75
CA ASN A 535 11.76 -30.34 8.17
C ASN A 535 12.85 -29.42 7.55
N GLY A 536 14.11 -29.63 7.98
CA GLY A 536 15.23 -28.78 7.51
C GLY A 536 15.24 -27.35 8.07
N LYS A 537 14.43 -27.06 9.09
CA LYS A 537 14.41 -25.77 9.80
C LYS A 537 14.85 -25.94 11.25
N SER A 538 15.23 -24.86 11.87
CA SER A 538 15.58 -24.81 13.29
C SER A 538 14.32 -24.66 14.14
N LEU A 539 13.92 -25.75 14.79
CA LEU A 539 12.78 -25.78 15.69
C LEU A 539 13.22 -25.85 17.14
N PHE A 540 12.81 -24.88 17.93
CA PHE A 540 13.01 -24.91 19.39
C PHE A 540 11.70 -25.26 20.08
N LEU A 541 11.69 -26.43 20.73
CA LEU A 541 10.51 -26.99 21.36
C LEU A 541 10.67 -27.04 22.86
N ILE A 542 9.82 -26.33 23.58
CA ILE A 542 9.71 -26.38 25.03
C ILE A 542 8.52 -27.28 25.39
N THR A 543 8.76 -28.35 26.12
CA THR A 543 7.71 -29.29 26.54
C THR A 543 8.10 -30.04 27.82
N HIS A 544 7.09 -30.49 28.54
CA HIS A 544 7.22 -31.39 29.70
C HIS A 544 7.10 -32.88 29.30
N HIS A 545 6.75 -33.18 28.07
CA HIS A 545 6.66 -34.56 27.60
C HIS A 545 8.07 -35.18 27.49
N ASP A 546 8.30 -36.28 28.18
CA ASP A 546 9.61 -36.91 28.25
C ASP A 546 10.05 -37.60 26.97
N SER A 547 9.11 -38.11 26.17
CA SER A 547 9.37 -38.84 24.95
C SER A 547 8.46 -38.34 23.83
N LEU A 548 8.98 -37.46 22.95
CA LEU A 548 8.33 -37.12 21.71
C LEU A 548 9.03 -37.88 20.57
N PRO A 549 8.29 -38.53 19.66
CA PRO A 549 8.87 -39.29 18.54
C PRO A 549 9.37 -38.36 17.44
N LEU A 550 10.30 -37.45 17.78
CA LEU A 550 10.95 -36.52 16.86
C LEU A 550 12.34 -37.06 16.49
N SER A 551 12.62 -37.13 15.20
CA SER A 551 13.94 -37.48 14.68
C SER A 551 14.85 -36.25 14.65
N ASN A 552 16.17 -36.45 14.67
CA ASN A 552 17.18 -35.39 14.63
C ASN A 552 16.99 -34.31 15.73
N THR A 553 16.89 -34.77 16.97
CA THR A 553 16.62 -33.91 18.14
C THR A 553 17.87 -33.70 18.96
N LYS A 554 18.23 -32.44 19.23
CA LYS A 554 19.22 -32.06 20.23
C LYS A 554 18.50 -31.70 21.52
N ILE A 555 19.05 -32.03 22.67
CA ILE A 555 18.47 -31.69 23.96
C ILE A 555 19.27 -30.54 24.58
N LEU A 556 18.57 -29.50 25.00
CA LEU A 556 19.09 -28.39 25.77
C LEU A 556 18.46 -28.45 27.16
N GLN A 557 19.20 -28.97 28.13
CA GLN A 557 18.73 -29.06 29.51
C GLN A 557 18.93 -27.74 30.23
N VAL A 558 17.89 -27.28 30.94
CA VAL A 558 18.00 -26.08 31.78
C VAL A 558 18.00 -26.47 33.26
N GLU A 559 19.05 -26.09 33.93
CA GLU A 559 19.20 -26.27 35.38
C GLU A 559 19.11 -24.92 36.10
N LYS A 560 18.57 -24.90 37.30
CA LYS A 560 18.50 -23.69 38.11
C LYS A 560 19.39 -23.84 39.35
N ILE A 561 20.45 -23.03 39.42
CA ILE A 561 21.41 -23.02 40.51
C ILE A 561 21.41 -21.64 41.14
N LYS A 562 21.10 -21.55 42.44
CA LYS A 562 21.05 -20.27 43.19
C LYS A 562 20.19 -19.17 42.47
N GLY A 563 19.07 -19.60 41.84
CA GLY A 563 18.16 -18.69 41.16
C GLY A 563 18.53 -18.37 39.72
N LEU A 564 19.71 -18.72 39.23
CA LEU A 564 20.16 -18.53 37.86
C LEU A 564 19.90 -19.76 37.01
N SER A 565 19.53 -19.53 35.74
CA SER A 565 19.26 -20.57 34.75
C SER A 565 20.51 -20.86 33.93
N TYR A 566 20.92 -22.12 33.89
CA TYR A 566 22.06 -22.61 33.09
C TYR A 566 21.56 -23.58 32.04
N TYR A 567 21.96 -23.35 30.80
CA TYR A 567 21.57 -24.14 29.63
C TYR A 567 22.74 -25.02 29.21
N LYS A 568 22.55 -26.33 29.27
CA LYS A 568 23.56 -27.34 28.95
C LYS A 568 23.08 -28.18 27.76
N PRO A 569 23.86 -28.29 26.67
CA PRO A 569 23.58 -29.27 25.63
C PRO A 569 23.82 -30.68 26.22
N LEU A 570 22.88 -31.61 25.92
CA LEU A 570 22.99 -33.04 26.23
C LEU A 570 23.24 -33.81 24.96
#